data_79ce57d9697ec2cd4a6c45a223fff6a0
#
_entry.id   79ce57d9697ec2cd4a6c45a223fff6a0
#
_cell.length_a   1.000
_cell.length_b   1.000
_cell.length_c   1.000
_cell.angle_alpha   90.00
_cell.angle_beta   90.00
_cell.angle_gamma   90.00
#
_symmetry.space_group_name_H-M   'P 1'
#
loop_
_entity.id
_entity.type
_entity.pdbx_description
1 polymer ?
#
loop_
_entity_poly.entity_id
_entity_poly.type
_entity_poly.pdbx_seq_one_letter_code
_entity_poly.pdbx_strand_id
1 'polypeptide(L)'
;MTAAPHYHLLVPTYRNDFNTCFYCGCIASTHDYAPPPQYLEFYLATREPSEFLQVPCCTECNDHLKACKAGTLDERRRYAADKLAKKYAKALTIYEMWTEAELAALDFSLRHSIEAGLKLGAETTERLSYPGFDFEAAGIEHNVQHTAPRYFDVFGERFSTFREALEFASRAYRVPKNSLKERFAENDNNFELAIQAIHKDVAE
;
A
#
# COMPACT_ATOMS: atom_id res chain seq x y z
N MET A 1 4.46 -14.06 30.73
CA MET A 1 3.25 -14.80 30.36
C MET A 1 3.36 -15.16 28.89
N THR A 2 3.31 -16.44 28.54
CA THR A 2 3.39 -16.90 27.16
C THR A 2 2.05 -16.61 26.47
N ALA A 3 2.03 -15.66 25.53
CA ALA A 3 0.82 -15.30 24.75
C ALA A 3 0.33 -16.45 23.84
N ALA A 4 1.14 -17.46 23.64
CA ALA A 4 0.93 -18.56 22.69
C ALA A 4 -0.43 -19.31 22.75
N PRO A 5 -1.06 -19.58 23.92
CA PRO A 5 -2.25 -20.42 23.93
C PRO A 5 -3.51 -19.76 23.34
N HIS A 6 -3.52 -18.45 23.13
CA HIS A 6 -4.67 -17.72 22.63
C HIS A 6 -4.62 -17.43 21.13
N TYR A 7 -3.44 -17.59 20.49
CA TYR A 7 -3.26 -17.24 19.09
C TYR A 7 -3.21 -18.48 18.19
N HIS A 8 -3.91 -18.43 17.10
CA HIS A 8 -3.84 -19.43 16.05
C HIS A 8 -2.84 -18.99 14.99
N LEU A 9 -1.98 -19.90 14.56
CA LEU A 9 -1.04 -19.63 13.48
C LEU A 9 -1.81 -19.46 12.19
N LEU A 10 -1.58 -18.36 11.48
CA LEU A 10 -2.04 -18.14 10.12
C LEU A 10 -1.15 -18.93 9.17
N VAL A 11 -1.71 -19.95 8.51
CA VAL A 11 -1.02 -20.82 7.56
C VAL A 11 -1.51 -20.51 6.15
N PRO A 12 -0.63 -20.12 5.22
CA PRO A 12 -1.03 -19.87 3.83
C PRO A 12 -1.66 -21.11 3.18
N THR A 13 -2.74 -20.93 2.45
CA THR A 13 -3.42 -22.01 1.71
C THR A 13 -2.57 -22.49 0.53
N TYR A 14 -1.86 -21.57 -0.14
CA TYR A 14 -1.05 -21.89 -1.32
C TYR A 14 0.43 -21.91 -1.03
N ARG A 15 1.14 -22.88 -1.63
CA ARG A 15 2.59 -23.08 -1.43
C ARG A 15 3.43 -21.83 -1.72
N ASN A 16 3.04 -21.04 -2.69
CA ASN A 16 3.80 -19.85 -3.10
C ASN A 16 3.79 -18.74 -2.05
N ASP A 17 2.84 -18.78 -1.11
CA ASP A 17 2.69 -17.77 -0.06
C ASP A 17 3.43 -18.14 1.23
N PHE A 18 4.02 -19.35 1.31
CA PHE A 18 4.87 -19.72 2.43
C PHE A 18 6.06 -18.76 2.54
N ASN A 19 6.37 -18.35 3.75
CA ASN A 19 7.38 -17.33 4.07
C ASN A 19 7.11 -15.94 3.47
N THR A 20 5.86 -15.63 3.15
CA THR A 20 5.45 -14.33 2.64
C THR A 20 4.82 -13.49 3.76
N CYS A 21 5.22 -12.23 3.85
CA CYS A 21 4.61 -11.27 4.77
C CYS A 21 3.17 -10.98 4.35
N PHE A 22 2.22 -11.25 5.23
CA PHE A 22 0.79 -11.03 4.96
C PHE A 22 0.45 -9.58 4.60
N TYR A 23 1.21 -8.62 5.13
CA TYR A 23 0.92 -7.19 4.98
C TYR A 23 1.46 -6.56 3.70
N CYS A 24 2.59 -7.06 3.16
CA CYS A 24 3.28 -6.37 2.05
C CYS A 24 3.94 -7.28 1.02
N GLY A 25 3.76 -8.61 1.07
CA GLY A 25 4.32 -9.54 0.09
C GLY A 25 5.83 -9.81 0.18
N CYS A 26 6.58 -9.09 1.03
CA CYS A 26 8.00 -9.35 1.22
C CYS A 26 8.23 -10.67 1.97
N ILE A 27 9.48 -11.13 2.04
CA ILE A 27 9.84 -12.34 2.81
C ILE A 27 9.51 -12.14 4.29
N ALA A 28 8.72 -13.05 4.85
CA ALA A 28 8.42 -13.07 6.27
C ALA A 28 9.62 -13.64 7.05
N SER A 29 10.07 -12.92 8.07
CA SER A 29 11.19 -13.30 8.93
C SER A 29 10.81 -13.35 10.41
N THR A 30 9.59 -12.94 10.74
CA THR A 30 9.05 -12.87 12.09
C THR A 30 7.54 -13.04 12.07
N HIS A 31 6.89 -12.86 13.22
CA HIS A 31 5.44 -12.88 13.33
C HIS A 31 4.94 -11.60 14.00
N ASP A 32 3.78 -11.15 13.56
CA ASP A 32 2.96 -10.19 14.23
C ASP A 32 1.78 -10.90 14.93
N TYR A 33 1.09 -10.20 15.82
CA TYR A 33 -0.04 -10.74 16.57
C TYR A 33 -1.24 -9.80 16.46
N ALA A 34 -2.38 -10.32 16.07
CA ALA A 34 -3.66 -9.61 15.98
C ALA A 34 -4.68 -10.25 16.94
N PRO A 35 -4.97 -9.63 18.10
CA PRO A 35 -4.46 -8.37 18.67
C PRO A 35 -3.01 -8.46 19.20
N PRO A 36 -2.33 -7.30 19.46
CA PRO A 36 -1.01 -7.34 20.07
C PRO A 36 -1.04 -7.92 21.50
N PRO A 37 -0.03 -8.72 21.90
CA PRO A 37 -0.02 -9.41 23.20
C PRO A 37 -0.20 -8.50 24.41
N GLN A 38 0.28 -7.26 24.36
CA GLN A 38 0.11 -6.29 25.45
C GLN A 38 -1.34 -5.83 25.64
N TYR A 39 -2.22 -6.09 24.68
CA TYR A 39 -3.66 -5.77 24.75
C TYR A 39 -4.54 -7.02 24.83
N LEU A 40 -3.94 -8.22 25.00
CA LEU A 40 -4.66 -9.48 25.04
C LEU A 40 -5.81 -9.48 26.05
N GLU A 41 -5.52 -9.10 27.31
CA GLU A 41 -6.52 -9.07 28.38
C GLU A 41 -7.68 -8.12 28.06
N PHE A 42 -7.38 -6.97 27.46
CA PHE A 42 -8.40 -6.02 27.02
C PHE A 42 -9.34 -6.65 26.00
N TYR A 43 -8.81 -7.30 24.96
CA TYR A 43 -9.62 -7.92 23.91
C TYR A 43 -10.39 -9.17 24.42
N LEU A 44 -9.85 -9.91 25.38
CA LEU A 44 -10.57 -11.01 26.02
C LEU A 44 -11.70 -10.53 26.94
N ALA A 45 -11.55 -9.37 27.60
CA ALA A 45 -12.53 -8.81 28.50
C ALA A 45 -13.61 -7.96 27.81
N THR A 46 -13.33 -7.45 26.62
CA THR A 46 -14.25 -6.62 25.83
C THR A 46 -14.81 -7.41 24.66
N ARG A 47 -15.81 -6.86 23.98
CA ARG A 47 -16.33 -7.42 22.71
C ARG A 47 -15.77 -6.67 21.49
N GLU A 48 -14.63 -6.03 21.66
CA GLU A 48 -13.95 -5.35 20.54
C GLU A 48 -13.53 -6.36 19.47
N PRO A 49 -13.61 -6.01 18.18
CA PRO A 49 -13.25 -6.89 17.08
C PRO A 49 -11.80 -7.36 17.19
N SER A 50 -11.59 -8.68 17.17
CA SER A 50 -10.27 -9.30 17.29
C SER A 50 -10.28 -10.70 16.68
N GLU A 51 -9.14 -11.15 16.14
CA GLU A 51 -9.03 -12.41 15.41
C GLU A 51 -8.14 -13.44 16.10
N PHE A 52 -7.30 -13.03 17.06
CA PHE A 52 -6.37 -13.87 17.82
C PHE A 52 -5.44 -14.70 16.90
N LEU A 53 -4.80 -14.03 15.95
CA LEU A 53 -3.93 -14.65 14.96
C LEU A 53 -2.46 -14.34 15.19
N GLN A 54 -1.60 -15.34 14.93
CA GLN A 54 -0.17 -15.17 14.76
C GLN A 54 0.13 -15.13 13.26
N VAL A 55 0.59 -13.98 12.77
CA VAL A 55 0.63 -13.61 11.36
C VAL A 55 2.07 -13.56 10.85
N PRO A 56 2.44 -14.27 9.76
CA PRO A 56 3.78 -14.17 9.18
C PRO A 56 4.05 -12.75 8.68
N CYS A 57 5.16 -12.18 9.10
CA CYS A 57 5.46 -10.77 8.93
C CYS A 57 6.95 -10.53 8.64
N CYS A 58 7.26 -9.55 7.77
CA CYS A 58 8.63 -9.07 7.61
C CYS A 58 9.01 -8.15 8.77
N THR A 59 10.32 -8.01 9.03
CA THR A 59 10.84 -7.18 10.12
C THR A 59 10.32 -5.75 10.05
N GLU A 60 10.27 -5.15 8.85
CA GLU A 60 9.83 -3.76 8.68
C GLU A 60 8.35 -3.55 9.04
N CYS A 61 7.46 -4.41 8.52
CA CYS A 61 6.05 -4.34 8.90
C CYS A 61 5.85 -4.60 10.40
N ASN A 62 6.56 -5.57 10.95
CA ASN A 62 6.51 -5.86 12.39
C ASN A 62 6.92 -4.64 13.23
N ASP A 63 8.01 -3.95 12.85
CA ASP A 63 8.47 -2.75 13.57
C ASP A 63 7.42 -1.62 13.51
N HIS A 64 6.78 -1.42 12.40
CA HIS A 64 5.68 -0.47 12.27
C HIS A 64 4.47 -0.87 13.13
N LEU A 65 4.15 -2.15 13.18
CA LEU A 65 2.98 -2.68 13.88
C LEU A 65 3.13 -2.73 15.40
N LYS A 66 4.33 -2.58 15.96
CA LYS A 66 4.54 -2.49 17.43
C LYS A 66 3.70 -1.38 18.10
N ALA A 67 3.46 -0.28 17.40
CA ALA A 67 2.65 0.83 17.89
C ALA A 67 1.14 0.70 17.55
N CYS A 68 0.76 -0.30 16.75
CA CYS A 68 -0.62 -0.53 16.36
C CYS A 68 -1.37 -1.31 17.45
N LYS A 69 -2.50 -0.77 17.89
CA LYS A 69 -3.34 -1.39 18.94
C LYS A 69 -4.44 -2.29 18.36
N ALA A 70 -4.71 -2.18 17.07
CA ALA A 70 -5.82 -2.85 16.41
C ALA A 70 -5.80 -4.38 16.56
N GLY A 71 -6.99 -4.96 16.71
CA GLY A 71 -7.22 -6.38 16.92
C GLY A 71 -7.45 -7.21 15.66
N THR A 72 -7.70 -6.57 14.52
CA THR A 72 -8.03 -7.24 13.25
C THR A 72 -6.92 -7.10 12.20
N LEU A 73 -6.84 -8.08 11.28
CA LEU A 73 -5.86 -8.07 10.18
C LEU A 73 -6.04 -6.85 9.27
N ASP A 74 -7.28 -6.50 8.96
CA ASP A 74 -7.57 -5.38 8.05
C ASP A 74 -7.13 -4.04 8.58
N GLU A 75 -7.36 -3.78 9.88
CA GLU A 75 -6.91 -2.53 10.51
C GLU A 75 -5.40 -2.48 10.63
N ARG A 76 -4.76 -3.60 10.99
CA ARG A 76 -3.31 -3.71 11.07
C ARG A 76 -2.66 -3.54 9.72
N ARG A 77 -3.25 -4.12 8.67
CA ARG A 77 -2.78 -3.97 7.29
C ARG A 77 -2.85 -2.52 6.84
N ARG A 78 -3.98 -1.84 7.04
CA ARG A 78 -4.10 -0.40 6.73
C ARG A 78 -3.06 0.42 7.47
N TYR A 79 -2.86 0.14 8.76
CA TYR A 79 -1.84 0.82 9.55
C TYR A 79 -0.42 0.59 9.01
N ALA A 80 -0.05 -0.64 8.67
CA ALA A 80 1.25 -0.97 8.08
C ALA A 80 1.44 -0.27 6.73
N ALA A 81 0.43 -0.28 5.85
CA ALA A 81 0.44 0.41 4.57
C ALA A 81 0.63 1.91 4.72
N ASP A 82 -0.09 2.57 5.65
CA ASP A 82 0.07 3.99 5.94
C ASP A 82 1.50 4.34 6.41
N LYS A 83 2.10 3.49 7.23
CA LYS A 83 3.48 3.69 7.70
C LYS A 83 4.50 3.53 6.59
N LEU A 84 4.34 2.51 5.73
CA LEU A 84 5.18 2.28 4.56
C LEU A 84 5.07 3.46 3.57
N ALA A 85 3.84 3.89 3.26
CA ALA A 85 3.61 5.03 2.37
C ALA A 85 4.28 6.31 2.88
N LYS A 86 4.16 6.60 4.18
CA LYS A 86 4.81 7.76 4.82
C LYS A 86 6.33 7.66 4.78
N LYS A 87 6.90 6.47 5.09
CA LYS A 87 8.34 6.24 5.08
C LYS A 87 8.95 6.44 3.69
N TYR A 88 8.27 5.96 2.66
CA TYR A 88 8.75 5.97 1.28
C TYR A 88 8.09 7.05 0.40
N ALA A 89 7.44 8.06 1.01
CA ALA A 89 6.70 9.09 0.29
C ALA A 89 7.51 9.77 -0.82
N LYS A 90 8.81 10.07 -0.58
CA LYS A 90 9.68 10.66 -1.60
C LYS A 90 9.90 9.73 -2.79
N ALA A 91 10.11 8.43 -2.55
CA ALA A 91 10.32 7.47 -3.62
C ALA A 91 9.03 7.24 -4.43
N LEU A 92 7.88 7.19 -3.75
CA LEU A 92 6.57 7.14 -4.41
C LEU A 92 6.33 8.35 -5.29
N THR A 93 6.64 9.56 -4.81
CA THR A 93 6.55 10.79 -5.62
C THR A 93 7.46 10.73 -6.84
N ILE A 94 8.71 10.27 -6.68
CA ILE A 94 9.62 10.10 -7.83
C ILE A 94 9.03 9.11 -8.83
N TYR A 95 8.54 7.96 -8.37
CA TYR A 95 7.95 6.93 -9.22
C TYR A 95 6.72 7.40 -9.98
N GLU A 96 5.88 8.24 -9.37
CA GLU A 96 4.70 8.82 -10.01
C GLU A 96 5.05 9.89 -11.05
N MET A 97 6.11 10.68 -10.80
CA MET A 97 6.38 11.89 -11.56
C MET A 97 7.41 11.72 -12.69
N TRP A 98 8.33 10.75 -12.57
CA TRP A 98 9.41 10.56 -13.50
C TRP A 98 9.27 9.28 -14.33
N THR A 99 9.70 9.35 -15.59
CA THR A 99 9.80 8.20 -16.49
C THR A 99 11.26 7.89 -16.79
N GLU A 100 11.56 6.66 -17.20
CA GLU A 100 12.90 6.28 -17.64
C GLU A 100 13.38 7.11 -18.85
N ALA A 101 12.46 7.51 -19.74
CA ALA A 101 12.78 8.32 -20.91
C ALA A 101 13.25 9.73 -20.54
N GLU A 102 12.72 10.31 -19.46
CA GLU A 102 13.13 11.64 -18.96
C GLU A 102 14.53 11.63 -18.35
N LEU A 103 15.03 10.47 -17.91
CA LEU A 103 16.34 10.32 -17.30
C LEU A 103 17.49 10.55 -18.29
N ALA A 104 17.28 10.28 -19.57
CA ALA A 104 18.33 10.40 -20.59
C ALA A 104 18.84 11.84 -20.76
N ALA A 105 18.01 12.82 -20.40
CA ALA A 105 18.34 14.26 -20.49
C ALA A 105 19.06 14.82 -19.25
N LEU A 106 19.20 14.02 -18.18
CA LEU A 106 19.76 14.47 -16.91
C LEU A 106 21.28 14.23 -16.82
N ASP A 107 21.95 15.07 -16.01
CA ASP A 107 23.33 14.81 -15.63
C ASP A 107 23.45 13.49 -14.82
N PHE A 108 24.66 12.92 -14.80
CA PHE A 108 24.93 11.61 -14.22
C PHE A 108 24.51 11.49 -12.74
N SER A 109 24.79 12.50 -11.94
CA SER A 109 24.52 12.45 -10.49
C SER A 109 23.03 12.47 -10.19
N LEU A 110 22.30 13.37 -10.84
CA LEU A 110 20.85 13.51 -10.68
C LEU A 110 20.11 12.28 -11.24
N ARG A 111 20.55 11.80 -12.41
CA ARG A 111 20.03 10.59 -13.03
C ARG A 111 20.10 9.40 -12.08
N HIS A 112 21.27 9.12 -11.50
CA HIS A 112 21.45 7.99 -10.59
C HIS A 112 20.54 8.06 -9.35
N SER A 113 20.38 9.28 -8.79
CA SER A 113 19.49 9.50 -7.66
C SER A 113 18.01 9.24 -8.00
N ILE A 114 17.58 9.65 -9.19
CA ILE A 114 16.20 9.43 -9.66
C ILE A 114 15.97 7.96 -10.02
N GLU A 115 16.92 7.29 -10.66
CA GLU A 115 16.86 5.84 -10.95
C GLU A 115 16.64 5.02 -9.66
N ALA A 116 17.42 5.32 -8.61
CA ALA A 116 17.25 4.68 -7.31
C ALA A 116 15.86 4.96 -6.70
N GLY A 117 15.38 6.19 -6.84
CA GLY A 117 14.03 6.59 -6.41
C GLY A 117 12.93 5.89 -7.19
N LEU A 118 13.05 5.73 -8.50
CA LEU A 118 12.12 5.01 -9.36
C LEU A 118 12.01 3.54 -8.95
N LYS A 119 13.16 2.87 -8.76
CA LYS A 119 13.19 1.47 -8.33
C LYS A 119 12.52 1.29 -6.96
N LEU A 120 12.91 2.10 -5.98
CA LEU A 120 12.34 2.02 -4.62
C LEU A 120 10.84 2.37 -4.62
N GLY A 121 10.42 3.32 -5.44
CA GLY A 121 9.01 3.69 -5.60
C GLY A 121 8.18 2.57 -6.23
N ALA A 122 8.70 1.90 -7.25
CA ALA A 122 8.06 0.74 -7.88
C ALA A 122 7.88 -0.40 -6.86
N GLU A 123 8.96 -0.80 -6.17
CA GLU A 123 8.93 -1.82 -5.11
C GLU A 123 7.93 -1.46 -4.00
N THR A 124 7.89 -0.19 -3.61
CA THR A 124 6.95 0.27 -2.57
C THR A 124 5.50 0.21 -3.07
N THR A 125 5.24 0.57 -4.33
CA THR A 125 3.91 0.50 -4.93
C THR A 125 3.40 -0.94 -4.96
N GLU A 126 4.23 -1.90 -5.35
CA GLU A 126 3.90 -3.33 -5.30
C GLU A 126 3.55 -3.78 -3.88
N ARG A 127 4.34 -3.37 -2.89
CA ARG A 127 4.10 -3.69 -1.48
C ARG A 127 2.80 -3.10 -0.93
N LEU A 128 2.46 -1.89 -1.33
CA LEU A 128 1.23 -1.21 -0.92
C LEU A 128 -0.03 -1.79 -1.59
N SER A 129 0.12 -2.29 -2.81
CA SER A 129 -0.95 -2.94 -3.57
C SER A 129 -1.11 -4.43 -3.25
N TYR A 130 -0.19 -5.02 -2.47
CA TYR A 130 -0.22 -6.43 -2.16
C TYR A 130 -1.52 -6.84 -1.43
N PRO A 131 -2.32 -7.78 -1.96
CA PRO A 131 -3.65 -8.07 -1.44
C PRO A 131 -3.65 -8.92 -0.16
N GLY A 132 -2.53 -9.48 0.26
CA GLY A 132 -2.46 -10.59 1.21
C GLY A 132 -2.62 -11.93 0.47
N PHE A 133 -2.88 -12.99 1.20
CA PHE A 133 -3.09 -14.34 0.65
C PHE A 133 -4.17 -15.08 1.44
N ASP A 134 -4.78 -16.07 0.81
CA ASP A 134 -5.74 -16.96 1.45
C ASP A 134 -5.04 -17.85 2.47
N PHE A 135 -5.67 -18.09 3.61
CA PHE A 135 -5.05 -18.79 4.72
C PHE A 135 -6.03 -19.65 5.50
N GLU A 136 -5.47 -20.59 6.26
CA GLU A 136 -6.17 -21.38 7.28
C GLU A 136 -5.73 -20.94 8.68
N ALA A 137 -6.69 -20.81 9.58
CA ALA A 137 -6.45 -20.62 11.01
C ALA A 137 -7.46 -21.40 11.81
N ALA A 138 -7.02 -22.16 12.83
CA ALA A 138 -7.88 -23.02 13.67
C ALA A 138 -8.76 -24.01 12.87
N GLY A 139 -8.28 -24.49 11.72
CA GLY A 139 -9.06 -25.40 10.84
C GLY A 139 -10.15 -24.72 10.01
N ILE A 140 -10.15 -23.38 9.95
CA ILE A 140 -11.09 -22.59 9.15
C ILE A 140 -10.33 -21.92 8.03
N GLU A 141 -10.81 -22.07 6.80
CA GLU A 141 -10.26 -21.37 5.64
C GLU A 141 -10.79 -19.93 5.58
N HIS A 142 -9.89 -19.00 5.36
CA HIS A 142 -10.16 -17.59 5.18
C HIS A 142 -9.73 -17.15 3.80
N ASN A 143 -10.68 -16.70 3.01
CA ASN A 143 -10.39 -16.11 1.70
C ASN A 143 -10.24 -14.60 1.86
N VAL A 144 -9.05 -14.09 1.50
CA VAL A 144 -8.82 -12.66 1.43
C VAL A 144 -9.63 -12.12 0.26
N GLN A 145 -10.63 -11.30 0.55
CA GLN A 145 -11.36 -10.62 -0.52
C GLN A 145 -10.38 -9.69 -1.23
N HIS A 146 -9.95 -10.10 -2.42
CA HIS A 146 -9.19 -9.23 -3.29
C HIS A 146 -10.10 -8.03 -3.60
N THR A 147 -9.77 -6.89 -3.02
CA THR A 147 -10.40 -5.64 -3.41
C THR A 147 -10.22 -5.54 -4.92
N ALA A 148 -11.29 -5.39 -5.67
CA ALA A 148 -11.24 -5.27 -7.12
C ALA A 148 -10.11 -4.28 -7.48
N PRO A 149 -9.30 -4.56 -8.50
CA PRO A 149 -8.15 -3.73 -8.83
C PRO A 149 -8.61 -2.28 -8.90
N ARG A 150 -7.89 -1.40 -8.21
CA ARG A 150 -8.21 0.02 -8.17
C ARG A 150 -7.89 0.55 -9.57
N TYR A 151 -8.92 0.83 -10.34
CA TYR A 151 -8.76 1.51 -11.62
C TYR A 151 -8.80 3.01 -11.41
N PHE A 152 -7.94 3.71 -12.14
CA PHE A 152 -8.02 5.16 -12.29
C PHE A 152 -8.69 5.45 -13.62
N ASP A 153 -9.81 6.15 -13.57
CA ASP A 153 -10.56 6.54 -14.76
C ASP A 153 -10.16 7.96 -15.19
N VAL A 154 -9.94 8.14 -16.48
CA VAL A 154 -9.67 9.44 -17.10
C VAL A 154 -10.56 9.57 -18.33
N PHE A 155 -11.72 10.18 -18.19
CA PHE A 155 -12.73 10.32 -19.26
C PHE A 155 -13.08 9.00 -19.96
N GLY A 156 -13.28 7.92 -19.15
CA GLY A 156 -13.66 6.60 -19.64
C GLY A 156 -12.49 5.68 -19.98
N GLU A 157 -11.25 6.19 -20.03
CA GLU A 157 -10.05 5.37 -20.16
C GLU A 157 -9.61 4.87 -18.77
N ARG A 158 -9.35 3.56 -18.65
CA ARG A 158 -9.03 2.91 -17.37
C ARG A 158 -7.58 2.50 -17.29
N PHE A 159 -6.94 2.88 -16.19
CA PHE A 159 -5.54 2.61 -15.91
C PHE A 159 -5.39 1.82 -14.61
N SER A 160 -4.47 0.87 -14.61
CA SER A 160 -4.20 0.03 -13.44
C SER A 160 -3.40 0.76 -12.36
N THR A 161 -2.65 1.80 -12.71
CA THR A 161 -1.83 2.58 -11.79
C THR A 161 -2.13 4.06 -11.89
N PHE A 162 -1.97 4.78 -10.76
CA PHE A 162 -2.05 6.24 -10.73
C PHE A 162 -1.07 6.91 -11.70
N ARG A 163 0.14 6.34 -11.80
CA ARG A 163 1.18 6.83 -12.71
C ARG A 163 0.74 6.82 -14.16
N GLU A 164 0.21 5.69 -14.65
CA GLU A 164 -0.28 5.58 -16.03
C GLU A 164 -1.41 6.58 -16.31
N ALA A 165 -2.37 6.68 -15.39
CA ALA A 165 -3.46 7.64 -15.48
C ALA A 165 -2.95 9.09 -15.49
N LEU A 166 -1.99 9.43 -14.63
CA LEU A 166 -1.38 10.75 -14.53
C LEU A 166 -0.60 11.11 -15.81
N GLU A 167 0.18 10.17 -16.35
CA GLU A 167 0.91 10.37 -17.61
C GLU A 167 -0.03 10.56 -18.79
N PHE A 168 -1.04 9.71 -18.91
CA PHE A 168 -2.05 9.84 -19.95
C PHE A 168 -2.78 11.19 -19.84
N ALA A 169 -3.31 11.52 -18.66
CA ALA A 169 -4.04 12.76 -18.43
C ALA A 169 -3.18 14.00 -18.72
N SER A 170 -1.95 14.03 -18.22
CA SER A 170 -1.02 15.14 -18.47
C SER A 170 -0.73 15.33 -19.95
N ARG A 171 -0.53 14.26 -20.69
CA ARG A 171 -0.21 14.29 -22.12
C ARG A 171 -1.44 14.60 -22.97
N ALA A 172 -2.56 13.91 -22.72
CA ALA A 172 -3.79 14.06 -23.52
C ALA A 172 -4.42 15.43 -23.37
N TYR A 173 -4.40 15.98 -22.14
CA TYR A 173 -5.04 17.25 -21.81
C TYR A 173 -4.07 18.42 -21.65
N ARG A 174 -2.78 18.21 -21.90
CA ARG A 174 -1.71 19.24 -21.86
C ARG A 174 -1.64 19.98 -20.52
N VAL A 175 -1.84 19.27 -19.40
CA VAL A 175 -1.77 19.80 -18.05
C VAL A 175 -0.50 19.34 -17.35
N PRO A 176 0.19 20.20 -16.55
CA PRO A 176 1.38 19.80 -15.83
C PRO A 176 1.07 18.72 -14.79
N LYS A 177 1.94 17.66 -14.70
CA LYS A 177 1.76 16.54 -13.77
C LYS A 177 1.61 17.00 -12.31
N ASN A 178 2.42 17.98 -11.87
CA ASN A 178 2.37 18.50 -10.50
C ASN A 178 1.03 19.14 -10.19
N SER A 179 0.54 20.05 -11.05
CA SER A 179 -0.75 20.70 -10.87
C SER A 179 -1.89 19.70 -10.91
N LEU A 180 -1.79 18.69 -11.81
CA LEU A 180 -2.80 17.65 -11.91
C LEU A 180 -2.85 16.77 -10.65
N LYS A 181 -1.69 16.43 -10.04
CA LYS A 181 -1.62 15.67 -8.81
C LYS A 181 -2.23 16.43 -7.62
N GLU A 182 -1.92 17.72 -7.47
CA GLU A 182 -2.49 18.59 -6.44
C GLU A 182 -4.01 18.69 -6.58
N ARG A 183 -4.48 19.02 -7.78
CA ARG A 183 -5.92 19.13 -8.06
C ARG A 183 -6.67 17.79 -7.95
N PHE A 184 -6.03 16.68 -8.28
CA PHE A 184 -6.61 15.34 -8.09
C PHE A 184 -6.92 15.07 -6.61
N ALA A 185 -5.99 15.40 -5.71
CA ALA A 185 -6.20 15.24 -4.27
C ALA A 185 -7.31 16.18 -3.72
N GLU A 186 -7.44 17.38 -4.28
CA GLU A 186 -8.46 18.39 -3.93
C GLU A 186 -9.85 18.06 -4.48
N ASN A 187 -9.95 17.26 -5.54
CA ASN A 187 -11.20 16.93 -6.23
C ASN A 187 -11.59 15.45 -6.05
N ASP A 188 -11.64 14.99 -4.82
CA ASP A 188 -12.11 13.64 -4.43
C ASP A 188 -11.43 12.48 -5.19
N ASN A 189 -10.16 12.63 -5.53
CA ASN A 189 -9.39 11.68 -6.33
C ASN A 189 -10.01 11.40 -7.72
N ASN A 190 -10.51 12.43 -8.37
CA ASN A 190 -11.13 12.35 -9.69
C ASN A 190 -10.33 13.16 -10.71
N PHE A 191 -9.81 12.47 -11.76
CA PHE A 191 -9.02 13.10 -12.82
C PHE A 191 -9.82 14.08 -13.67
N GLU A 192 -11.08 13.79 -13.97
CA GLU A 192 -11.91 14.65 -14.80
C GLU A 192 -12.15 16.01 -14.13
N LEU A 193 -12.52 15.99 -12.85
CA LEU A 193 -12.72 17.21 -12.06
C LEU A 193 -11.40 17.98 -11.90
N ALA A 194 -10.29 17.29 -11.68
CA ALA A 194 -8.98 17.91 -11.57
C ALA A 194 -8.57 18.63 -12.87
N ILE A 195 -8.76 17.98 -14.02
CA ILE A 195 -8.47 18.56 -15.33
C ILE A 195 -9.38 19.77 -15.62
N GLN A 196 -10.67 19.67 -15.34
CA GLN A 196 -11.62 20.76 -15.50
C GLN A 196 -11.26 21.96 -14.62
N ALA A 197 -10.85 21.74 -13.37
CA ALA A 197 -10.40 22.79 -12.47
C ALA A 197 -9.18 23.53 -13.02
N ILE A 198 -8.16 22.79 -13.50
CA ILE A 198 -6.95 23.41 -14.08
C ILE A 198 -7.29 24.25 -15.32
N HIS A 199 -8.14 23.74 -16.21
CA HIS A 199 -8.53 24.47 -17.42
C HIS A 199 -9.32 25.73 -17.09
N LYS A 200 -10.13 25.71 -16.02
CA LYS A 200 -10.87 26.88 -15.56
C LYS A 200 -9.94 27.97 -15.04
N ASP A 201 -8.93 27.58 -14.20
CA ASP A 201 -7.94 28.52 -13.63
C ASP A 201 -7.07 29.19 -14.72
N VAL A 202 -6.89 28.56 -15.88
CA VAL A 202 -6.13 29.13 -17.03
C VAL A 202 -6.99 30.07 -17.89
N ALA A 203 -8.31 29.96 -17.82
CA ALA A 203 -9.24 30.75 -18.61
C ALA A 203 -9.67 32.07 -17.93
N GLU A 204 -9.40 32.23 -16.64
CA GLU A 204 -9.60 33.45 -15.84
C GLU A 204 -8.31 34.29 -15.83
#